data_f892d4cd43ae41e72c8b001851669ad4
#
_entry.id   f892d4cd43ae41e72c8b001851669ad4
#
_cell.length_a   1.000
_cell.length_b   1.000
_cell.length_c   1.000
_cell.angle_alpha   90.00
_cell.angle_beta   90.00
_cell.angle_gamma   90.00
#
_symmetry.space_group_name_H-M   'P 1'
#
loop_
_entity.id
_entity.type
_entity.pdbx_description
1 polymer ?
#
loop_
_entity_poly.entity_id
_entity_poly.type
_entity_poly.pdbx_seq_one_letter_code
_entity_poly.pdbx_strand_id
1 'polypeptide(L)'
;MKRIFCLLLLLFLLPLPCARGEAAGEDPVVSQARQSVVHLYGMGTDPETGRRSRWTGTGFAVGIAGEESDIYLTNWHVATGSGKYADGQVELWLLLDDAQFDSRHRPAEGSAVKCRVLITTDGYPDVALIQALSPEGSRKALPLRPSGEVPKGTAVTALGFPGLDATRQGADSGPEDLWVSSGIVREHLAMHSAGDSRTIIHTAAIRRGFSGGPLLDSQGAVVAQNTYGFEADVSTELFCALYIDYGMELLDRLNLPYTRLDSSEDTPSWFAGLLHGHGLPPGAAWTLLILDAGAILLVGLGLFKAARQLPVKIPGGGNKGGGIP
;
A
#
# COMPACT_ATOMS: atom_id res chain seq x y z
N MET A 1 5.26 23.03 53.41
CA MET A 1 5.71 23.08 51.98
C MET A 1 6.72 21.98 51.61
N LYS A 2 7.75 21.67 52.39
CA LYS A 2 8.74 20.60 52.08
C LYS A 2 8.15 19.18 51.96
N ARG A 3 7.12 18.84 52.76
CA ARG A 3 6.50 17.50 52.73
C ARG A 3 5.59 17.25 51.50
N ILE A 4 5.00 18.28 50.96
CA ILE A 4 4.15 18.18 49.73
C ILE A 4 5.02 18.00 48.48
N PHE A 5 6.21 18.62 48.48
CA PHE A 5 7.16 18.49 47.38
C PHE A 5 7.75 17.07 47.28
N CYS A 6 8.01 16.40 48.41
CA CYS A 6 8.46 15.01 48.40
C CYS A 6 7.38 14.03 47.92
N LEU A 7 6.09 14.28 48.22
CA LEU A 7 5.00 13.42 47.78
C LEU A 7 4.78 13.52 46.25
N LEU A 8 4.95 14.71 45.68
CA LEU A 8 4.87 14.91 44.22
C LEU A 8 6.07 14.29 43.47
N LEU A 9 7.26 14.27 44.09
CA LEU A 9 8.43 13.62 43.49
C LEU A 9 8.32 12.09 43.52
N LEU A 10 7.66 11.51 44.54
CA LEU A 10 7.42 10.06 44.62
C LEU A 10 6.37 9.58 43.61
N LEU A 11 5.43 10.44 43.19
CA LEU A 11 4.47 10.09 42.12
C LEU A 11 5.13 10.00 40.73
N PHE A 12 6.25 10.70 40.53
CA PHE A 12 7.04 10.64 39.29
C PHE A 12 8.00 9.42 39.21
N LEU A 13 8.22 8.72 40.33
CA LEU A 13 9.07 7.53 40.43
C LEU A 13 8.27 6.22 40.38
N LEU A 14 6.94 6.27 40.24
CA LEU A 14 6.19 5.07 39.86
C LEU A 14 6.66 4.67 38.44
N PRO A 15 7.16 3.41 38.26
CA PRO A 15 7.47 2.93 36.95
C PRO A 15 6.18 3.09 36.14
N LEU A 16 6.21 3.98 35.14
CA LEU A 16 5.21 3.97 34.10
C LEU A 16 5.12 2.50 33.66
N PRO A 17 3.92 1.88 33.65
CA PRO A 17 3.80 0.57 33.07
C PRO A 17 4.43 0.69 31.69
N CYS A 18 5.58 0.02 31.53
CA CYS A 18 6.17 -0.17 30.22
C CYS A 18 5.04 -0.86 29.48
N ALA A 19 4.30 -0.11 28.66
CA ALA A 19 3.39 -0.70 27.73
C ALA A 19 4.26 -1.70 26.98
N ARG A 20 4.13 -3.00 27.31
CA ARG A 20 4.60 -4.05 26.45
C ARG A 20 3.99 -3.64 25.11
N GLY A 21 4.84 -3.20 24.17
CA GLY A 21 4.40 -3.02 22.82
C GLY A 21 3.79 -4.36 22.46
N GLU A 22 2.48 -4.45 22.44
CA GLU A 22 1.79 -5.45 21.65
C GLU A 22 2.46 -5.30 20.30
N ALA A 23 3.00 -6.39 19.78
CA ALA A 23 3.52 -6.43 18.44
C ALA A 23 2.45 -5.73 17.60
N ALA A 24 2.79 -4.59 17.02
CA ALA A 24 1.82 -3.77 16.29
C ALA A 24 1.17 -4.71 15.29
N GLY A 25 -0.10 -5.06 15.52
CA GLY A 25 -0.84 -5.92 14.62
C GLY A 25 -0.75 -5.29 13.24
N GLU A 26 -0.77 -6.09 12.20
CA GLU A 26 -0.80 -5.59 10.83
C GLU A 26 -1.94 -4.56 10.70
N ASP A 27 -1.68 -3.48 9.96
CA ASP A 27 -2.70 -2.47 9.68
C ASP A 27 -3.97 -3.17 9.13
N PRO A 28 -5.15 -2.97 9.74
CA PRO A 28 -6.40 -3.61 9.30
C PRO A 28 -6.71 -3.38 7.81
N VAL A 29 -6.34 -2.22 7.27
CA VAL A 29 -6.47 -1.89 5.84
C VAL A 29 -5.66 -2.85 4.99
N VAL A 30 -4.39 -3.05 5.36
CA VAL A 30 -3.48 -3.95 4.66
C VAL A 30 -3.95 -5.39 4.78
N SER A 31 -4.35 -5.82 5.99
CA SER A 31 -4.86 -7.17 6.25
C SER A 31 -6.07 -7.50 5.36
N GLN A 32 -6.97 -6.52 5.18
CA GLN A 32 -8.12 -6.70 4.29
C GLN A 32 -7.72 -6.69 2.82
N ALA A 33 -6.87 -5.75 2.41
CA ALA A 33 -6.43 -5.65 1.02
C ALA A 33 -5.67 -6.89 0.53
N ARG A 34 -4.99 -7.62 1.43
CA ARG A 34 -4.35 -8.91 1.11
C ARG A 34 -5.32 -9.90 0.47
N GLN A 35 -6.58 -9.93 0.92
CA GLN A 35 -7.61 -10.84 0.40
C GLN A 35 -8.02 -10.51 -1.04
N SER A 36 -7.66 -9.33 -1.54
CA SER A 36 -8.02 -8.84 -2.86
C SER A 36 -6.87 -9.00 -3.88
N VAL A 37 -5.67 -9.38 -3.43
CA VAL A 37 -4.46 -9.46 -4.24
C VAL A 37 -4.14 -10.91 -4.57
N VAL A 38 -3.75 -11.18 -5.79
CA VAL A 38 -3.52 -12.54 -6.31
C VAL A 38 -2.16 -12.68 -6.95
N HIS A 39 -1.57 -13.87 -6.80
CA HIS A 39 -0.33 -14.24 -7.47
C HIS A 39 -0.65 -14.74 -8.88
N LEU A 40 -0.07 -14.12 -9.89
CA LEU A 40 -0.25 -14.49 -11.29
C LEU A 40 0.96 -15.27 -11.80
N TYR A 41 0.68 -16.31 -12.56
CA TYR A 41 1.66 -17.16 -13.20
C TYR A 41 1.38 -17.26 -14.69
N GLY A 42 2.35 -16.86 -15.50
CA GLY A 42 2.28 -16.91 -16.95
C GLY A 42 3.25 -17.92 -17.55
N MET A 43 2.82 -18.57 -18.61
CA MET A 43 3.65 -19.43 -19.44
C MET A 43 3.40 -19.12 -20.93
N GLY A 44 4.48 -18.90 -21.67
CA GLY A 44 4.45 -18.72 -23.12
C GLY A 44 5.27 -19.79 -23.84
N THR A 45 4.82 -20.20 -25.01
CA THR A 45 5.58 -21.09 -25.89
C THR A 45 5.96 -20.32 -27.16
N ASP A 46 7.25 -20.19 -27.39
CA ASP A 46 7.78 -19.57 -28.61
C ASP A 46 7.38 -20.42 -29.82
N PRO A 47 6.69 -19.85 -30.83
CA PRO A 47 6.16 -20.61 -31.93
C PRO A 47 7.26 -21.15 -32.88
N GLU A 48 8.42 -20.49 -32.95
CA GLU A 48 9.50 -20.86 -33.86
C GLU A 48 10.40 -21.94 -33.26
N THR A 49 10.70 -21.80 -31.97
CA THR A 49 11.68 -22.65 -31.29
C THR A 49 11.04 -23.74 -30.41
N GLY A 50 9.73 -23.64 -30.11
CA GLY A 50 9.03 -24.47 -29.13
C GLY A 50 9.49 -24.26 -27.69
N ARG A 51 10.36 -23.29 -27.45
CA ARG A 51 10.91 -23.00 -26.13
C ARG A 51 9.83 -22.39 -25.23
N ARG A 52 9.70 -22.92 -24.03
CA ARG A 52 8.80 -22.39 -23.01
C ARG A 52 9.52 -21.38 -22.11
N SER A 53 8.84 -20.29 -21.82
CA SER A 53 9.24 -19.30 -20.84
C SER A 53 8.14 -19.16 -19.80
N ARG A 54 8.54 -18.80 -18.57
CA ARG A 54 7.65 -18.64 -17.42
C ARG A 54 7.95 -17.32 -16.74
N TRP A 55 6.93 -16.71 -16.19
CA TRP A 55 7.05 -15.50 -15.40
C TRP A 55 5.96 -15.45 -14.34
N THR A 56 6.12 -14.55 -13.39
CA THR A 56 5.12 -14.26 -12.37
C THR A 56 4.87 -12.78 -12.30
N GLY A 57 3.75 -12.44 -11.72
CA GLY A 57 3.34 -11.09 -11.40
C GLY A 57 2.26 -11.09 -10.33
N THR A 58 1.72 -9.93 -10.09
CA THR A 58 0.64 -9.70 -9.14
C THR A 58 -0.55 -9.10 -9.87
N GLY A 59 -1.75 -9.40 -9.39
CA GLY A 59 -2.98 -8.74 -9.81
C GLY A 59 -3.82 -8.39 -8.58
N PHE A 60 -4.81 -7.54 -8.75
CA PHE A 60 -5.76 -7.22 -7.69
C PHE A 60 -7.16 -7.09 -8.26
N ALA A 61 -8.14 -7.54 -7.45
CA ALA A 61 -9.55 -7.56 -7.85
C ALA A 61 -10.11 -6.14 -7.92
N VAL A 62 -10.88 -5.87 -8.98
CA VAL A 62 -11.55 -4.59 -9.24
C VAL A 62 -13.03 -4.81 -9.49
N GLY A 63 -13.84 -3.86 -9.04
CA GLY A 63 -15.31 -3.95 -9.11
C GLY A 63 -15.95 -3.05 -8.06
N ILE A 64 -17.15 -3.39 -7.61
CA ILE A 64 -17.76 -2.71 -6.48
C ILE A 64 -17.02 -3.10 -5.20
N ALA A 65 -16.46 -2.13 -4.50
CA ALA A 65 -15.59 -2.36 -3.35
C ALA A 65 -16.25 -3.24 -2.28
N GLY A 66 -15.55 -4.27 -1.86
CA GLY A 66 -15.99 -5.23 -0.86
C GLY A 66 -16.90 -6.34 -1.42
N GLU A 67 -17.36 -6.27 -2.67
CA GLU A 67 -18.07 -7.35 -3.35
C GLU A 67 -17.09 -8.31 -4.02
N GLU A 68 -17.51 -9.56 -4.22
CA GLU A 68 -16.74 -10.57 -4.94
C GLU A 68 -16.65 -10.20 -6.42
N SER A 69 -15.45 -10.28 -6.97
CA SER A 69 -15.14 -10.02 -8.37
C SER A 69 -14.19 -11.07 -8.92
N ASP A 70 -14.38 -11.45 -10.16
CA ASP A 70 -13.50 -12.30 -10.96
C ASP A 70 -12.64 -11.46 -11.95
N ILE A 71 -12.75 -10.11 -11.88
CA ILE A 71 -12.05 -9.17 -12.74
C ILE A 71 -10.84 -8.61 -12.00
N TYR A 72 -9.68 -8.60 -12.66
CA TYR A 72 -8.41 -8.16 -12.07
C TYR A 72 -7.69 -7.16 -12.95
N LEU A 73 -7.06 -6.17 -12.34
CA LEU A 73 -6.02 -5.35 -12.94
C LEU A 73 -4.64 -5.99 -12.73
N THR A 74 -3.82 -5.95 -13.77
CA THR A 74 -2.41 -6.34 -13.76
C THR A 74 -1.65 -5.60 -14.85
N ASN A 75 -0.33 -5.78 -14.96
CA ASN A 75 0.42 -5.21 -16.06
C ASN A 75 0.20 -5.98 -17.38
N TRP A 76 0.29 -5.28 -18.51
CA TRP A 76 0.29 -5.88 -19.84
C TRP A 76 1.39 -6.93 -20.00
N HIS A 77 2.63 -6.61 -19.56
CA HIS A 77 3.73 -7.56 -19.66
C HIS A 77 3.52 -8.83 -18.84
N VAL A 78 2.76 -8.75 -17.72
CA VAL A 78 2.38 -9.92 -16.92
C VAL A 78 1.31 -10.73 -17.64
N ALA A 79 0.29 -10.07 -18.18
CA ALA A 79 -0.81 -10.74 -18.86
C ALA A 79 -0.41 -11.42 -20.18
N THR A 80 0.58 -10.86 -20.90
CA THR A 80 0.92 -11.27 -22.26
C THR A 80 2.34 -11.81 -22.45
N GLY A 81 3.17 -11.82 -21.38
CA GLY A 81 4.59 -12.14 -21.51
C GLY A 81 5.37 -11.11 -22.33
N SER A 82 5.02 -9.82 -22.19
CA SER A 82 5.62 -8.69 -22.91
C SER A 82 5.39 -8.72 -24.43
N GLY A 83 4.27 -9.26 -24.88
CA GLY A 83 3.93 -9.34 -26.31
C GLY A 83 4.86 -10.23 -27.14
N LYS A 84 5.67 -11.07 -26.50
CA LYS A 84 6.63 -11.96 -27.19
C LYS A 84 5.98 -13.17 -27.84
N TYR A 85 4.72 -13.42 -27.52
CA TYR A 85 4.00 -14.62 -27.94
C TYR A 85 2.77 -14.23 -28.74
N ALA A 86 2.44 -15.02 -29.75
CA ALA A 86 1.22 -14.82 -30.52
C ALA A 86 -0.03 -15.10 -29.65
N ASP A 87 -1.17 -14.61 -30.11
CA ASP A 87 -2.46 -14.86 -29.47
C ASP A 87 -2.71 -16.38 -29.31
N GLY A 88 -3.15 -16.76 -28.13
CA GLY A 88 -3.39 -18.16 -27.76
C GLY A 88 -2.14 -18.96 -27.37
N GLN A 89 -0.94 -18.37 -27.41
CA GLN A 89 0.30 -19.03 -26.98
C GLN A 89 0.71 -18.69 -25.56
N VAL A 90 -0.02 -17.81 -24.91
CA VAL A 90 0.13 -17.48 -23.48
C VAL A 90 -0.95 -18.21 -22.71
N GLU A 91 -0.53 -18.95 -21.69
CA GLU A 91 -1.41 -19.46 -20.65
C GLU A 91 -1.17 -18.63 -19.39
N LEU A 92 -2.23 -18.08 -18.81
CA LEU A 92 -2.20 -17.27 -17.60
C LEU A 92 -3.07 -17.90 -16.54
N TRP A 93 -2.54 -17.98 -15.33
CA TRP A 93 -3.23 -18.53 -14.16
C TRP A 93 -3.13 -17.58 -12.97
N LEU A 94 -4.18 -17.55 -12.18
CA LEU A 94 -4.21 -17.11 -10.80
C LEU A 94 -3.89 -18.31 -9.93
N LEU A 95 -2.81 -18.23 -9.14
CA LEU A 95 -2.42 -19.29 -8.23
C LEU A 95 -3.32 -19.26 -6.98
N LEU A 96 -3.75 -20.42 -6.53
CA LEU A 96 -4.41 -20.61 -5.26
C LEU A 96 -3.36 -20.84 -4.16
N ASP A 97 -3.82 -20.85 -2.90
CA ASP A 97 -2.96 -21.07 -1.75
C ASP A 97 -2.23 -22.42 -1.89
N ASP A 98 -0.94 -22.45 -1.52
CA ASP A 98 -0.10 -23.66 -1.60
C ASP A 98 -0.03 -24.28 -3.00
N ALA A 99 -0.05 -23.48 -4.06
CA ALA A 99 -0.05 -23.95 -5.42
C ALA A 99 1.12 -24.88 -5.72
N GLN A 100 0.82 -26.05 -6.29
CA GLN A 100 1.79 -27.05 -6.72
C GLN A 100 1.95 -27.06 -8.24
N PHE A 101 3.11 -27.51 -8.72
CA PHE A 101 3.41 -27.61 -10.14
C PHE A 101 3.77 -29.04 -10.54
N ASP A 102 3.34 -29.44 -11.73
CA ASP A 102 3.74 -30.67 -12.35
C ASP A 102 5.21 -30.65 -12.85
N SER A 103 5.69 -31.80 -13.35
CA SER A 103 7.05 -31.92 -13.91
C SER A 103 7.30 -31.03 -15.13
N ARG A 104 6.26 -30.49 -15.75
CA ARG A 104 6.32 -29.54 -16.88
C ARG A 104 6.17 -28.09 -16.41
N HIS A 105 6.17 -27.88 -15.08
CA HIS A 105 5.96 -26.59 -14.43
C HIS A 105 4.61 -25.93 -14.75
N ARG A 106 3.57 -26.71 -15.02
CA ARG A 106 2.19 -26.23 -15.06
C ARG A 106 1.58 -26.35 -13.69
N PRO A 107 0.71 -25.42 -13.28
CA PRO A 107 -0.04 -25.58 -12.05
C PRO A 107 -0.77 -26.93 -12.06
N ALA A 108 -0.66 -27.66 -10.95
CA ALA A 108 -1.37 -28.93 -10.77
C ALA A 108 -2.88 -28.68 -10.72
N GLU A 109 -3.67 -29.72 -10.93
CA GLU A 109 -5.12 -29.66 -10.81
C GLU A 109 -5.53 -29.16 -9.42
N GLY A 110 -6.43 -28.19 -9.34
CA GLY A 110 -6.87 -27.57 -8.10
C GLY A 110 -5.88 -26.53 -7.49
N SER A 111 -4.71 -26.31 -8.10
CA SER A 111 -3.70 -25.37 -7.61
C SER A 111 -3.81 -23.97 -8.22
N ALA A 112 -4.61 -23.77 -9.25
CA ALA A 112 -4.74 -22.49 -9.91
C ALA A 112 -6.02 -22.38 -10.73
N VAL A 113 -6.45 -21.15 -10.98
CA VAL A 113 -7.56 -20.82 -11.85
C VAL A 113 -7.02 -20.21 -13.14
N LYS A 114 -7.47 -20.71 -14.29
CA LYS A 114 -7.14 -20.10 -15.59
C LYS A 114 -7.73 -18.71 -15.67
N CYS A 115 -6.96 -17.79 -16.27
CA CYS A 115 -7.41 -16.45 -16.59
C CYS A 115 -7.47 -16.23 -18.08
N ARG A 116 -8.36 -15.35 -18.52
CA ARG A 116 -8.36 -14.78 -19.85
C ARG A 116 -8.08 -13.29 -19.82
N VAL A 117 -7.41 -12.78 -20.82
CA VAL A 117 -7.24 -11.35 -21.03
C VAL A 117 -8.55 -10.80 -21.60
N LEU A 118 -9.11 -9.77 -20.98
CA LEU A 118 -10.31 -9.07 -21.46
C LEU A 118 -9.93 -7.94 -22.41
N ILE A 119 -8.97 -7.13 -22.00
CA ILE A 119 -8.46 -6.00 -22.76
C ILE A 119 -7.07 -5.62 -22.27
N THR A 120 -6.21 -5.17 -23.17
CA THR A 120 -4.91 -4.59 -22.86
C THR A 120 -4.73 -3.27 -23.58
N THR A 121 -3.72 -2.55 -23.14
CA THR A 121 -3.07 -1.49 -23.91
C THR A 121 -1.92 -2.13 -24.68
N ASP A 122 -1.67 -1.87 -25.91
CA ASP A 122 -0.62 -2.54 -26.74
C ASP A 122 0.82 -2.18 -26.29
N GLY A 123 1.15 -2.43 -25.01
CA GLY A 123 2.45 -2.22 -24.41
C GLY A 123 2.57 -0.97 -23.53
N TYR A 124 1.98 0.13 -23.93
CA TYR A 124 2.00 1.39 -23.17
C TYR A 124 0.64 2.10 -23.19
N PRO A 125 0.17 2.55 -22.01
CA PRO A 125 0.66 2.22 -20.66
C PRO A 125 0.57 0.72 -20.37
N ASP A 126 1.48 0.19 -19.53
CA ASP A 126 1.64 -1.24 -19.23
C ASP A 126 0.50 -1.77 -18.32
N VAL A 127 -0.73 -1.84 -18.83
CA VAL A 127 -1.95 -2.20 -18.09
C VAL A 127 -2.79 -3.23 -18.84
N ALA A 128 -3.38 -4.15 -18.10
CA ALA A 128 -4.32 -5.16 -18.61
C ALA A 128 -5.45 -5.44 -17.62
N LEU A 129 -6.65 -5.73 -18.15
CA LEU A 129 -7.73 -6.38 -17.43
C LEU A 129 -7.79 -7.85 -17.79
N ILE A 130 -7.84 -8.68 -16.78
CA ILE A 130 -8.00 -10.13 -16.92
C ILE A 130 -9.22 -10.62 -16.14
N GLN A 131 -9.71 -11.80 -16.48
CA GLN A 131 -10.82 -12.45 -15.76
C GLN A 131 -10.41 -13.87 -15.35
N ALA A 132 -10.66 -14.21 -14.10
CA ALA A 132 -10.60 -15.59 -13.64
C ALA A 132 -11.79 -16.39 -14.19
N LEU A 133 -11.55 -17.63 -14.65
CA LEU A 133 -12.57 -18.42 -15.36
C LEU A 133 -13.32 -19.40 -14.45
N SER A 134 -13.15 -19.26 -13.13
CA SER A 134 -13.80 -20.12 -12.15
C SER A 134 -14.03 -19.35 -10.84
N PRO A 135 -15.11 -19.66 -10.09
CA PRO A 135 -15.47 -18.95 -8.85
C PRO A 135 -14.39 -19.01 -7.76
N GLU A 136 -13.57 -20.04 -7.74
CA GLU A 136 -12.45 -20.17 -6.79
C GLU A 136 -11.42 -19.05 -6.95
N GLY A 137 -11.42 -18.43 -8.12
CA GLY A 137 -10.58 -17.27 -8.42
C GLY A 137 -11.22 -15.94 -8.07
N SER A 138 -12.42 -15.88 -7.50
CA SER A 138 -13.03 -14.61 -7.10
C SER A 138 -12.42 -14.06 -5.82
N ARG A 139 -12.29 -12.74 -5.75
CA ARG A 139 -11.78 -12.00 -4.58
C ARG A 139 -12.58 -10.71 -4.40
N LYS A 140 -12.56 -10.17 -3.18
CA LYS A 140 -13.19 -8.88 -2.90
C LYS A 140 -12.49 -7.75 -3.65
N ALA A 141 -13.28 -6.94 -4.36
CA ALA A 141 -12.76 -5.82 -5.14
C ALA A 141 -12.27 -4.68 -4.24
N LEU A 142 -11.17 -4.03 -4.65
CA LEU A 142 -10.64 -2.82 -4.02
C LEU A 142 -11.25 -1.57 -4.65
N PRO A 143 -11.45 -0.50 -3.87
CA PRO A 143 -11.81 0.81 -4.41
C PRO A 143 -10.61 1.45 -5.11
N LEU A 144 -10.88 2.27 -6.11
CA LEU A 144 -9.88 2.98 -6.91
C LEU A 144 -9.97 4.50 -6.65
N ARG A 145 -8.83 5.17 -6.50
CA ARG A 145 -8.75 6.63 -6.39
C ARG A 145 -7.88 7.19 -7.49
N PRO A 146 -8.33 8.21 -8.24
CA PRO A 146 -7.52 8.83 -9.30
C PRO A 146 -6.15 9.24 -8.80
N SER A 147 -5.11 8.83 -9.50
CA SER A 147 -3.72 9.05 -9.09
C SER A 147 -3.35 10.53 -9.01
N GLY A 148 -3.97 11.36 -9.86
CA GLY A 148 -3.73 12.81 -9.89
C GLY A 148 -4.19 13.55 -8.64
N GLU A 149 -5.05 12.94 -7.83
CA GLU A 149 -5.58 13.50 -6.58
C GLU A 149 -4.69 13.18 -5.36
N VAL A 150 -3.65 12.37 -5.53
CA VAL A 150 -2.78 11.91 -4.44
C VAL A 150 -1.58 12.85 -4.29
N PRO A 151 -1.48 13.63 -3.19
CA PRO A 151 -0.39 14.58 -3.01
C PRO A 151 0.98 13.91 -2.82
N LYS A 152 2.06 14.62 -3.16
CA LYS A 152 3.42 14.24 -2.74
C LYS A 152 3.50 14.19 -1.21
N GLY A 153 4.22 13.21 -0.68
CA GLY A 153 4.33 12.95 0.75
C GLY A 153 3.24 12.04 1.30
N THR A 154 2.18 11.72 0.52
CA THR A 154 1.16 10.77 0.95
C THR A 154 1.79 9.42 1.29
N ALA A 155 1.44 8.86 2.45
CA ALA A 155 1.83 7.51 2.83
C ALA A 155 1.15 6.49 1.91
N VAL A 156 1.94 5.54 1.39
CA VAL A 156 1.45 4.51 0.50
C VAL A 156 2.03 3.15 0.88
N THR A 157 1.28 2.10 0.54
CA THR A 157 1.68 0.72 0.78
C THR A 157 1.59 -0.09 -0.50
N ALA A 158 2.70 -0.65 -0.94
CA ALA A 158 2.78 -1.56 -2.08
C ALA A 158 2.55 -3.00 -1.62
N LEU A 159 1.71 -3.73 -2.34
CA LEU A 159 1.44 -5.14 -2.12
C LEU A 159 1.83 -5.93 -3.37
N GLY A 160 2.43 -7.10 -3.17
CA GLY A 160 2.78 -7.97 -4.29
C GLY A 160 3.41 -9.28 -3.84
N PHE A 161 3.32 -10.27 -4.71
CA PHE A 161 3.99 -11.55 -4.51
C PHE A 161 5.42 -11.51 -5.03
N PRO A 162 6.40 -12.03 -4.28
CA PRO A 162 7.76 -12.15 -4.80
C PRO A 162 7.78 -13.14 -5.97
N GLY A 163 8.66 -12.90 -6.94
CA GLY A 163 8.84 -13.82 -8.05
C GLY A 163 9.25 -15.23 -7.57
N LEU A 164 8.71 -16.25 -8.23
CA LEU A 164 9.01 -17.64 -7.90
C LEU A 164 10.50 -17.93 -8.10
N ASP A 165 11.09 -18.61 -7.13
CA ASP A 165 12.40 -19.23 -7.29
C ASP A 165 12.24 -20.40 -8.29
N ALA A 166 13.08 -20.41 -9.32
CA ALA A 166 13.08 -21.44 -10.36
C ALA A 166 13.35 -22.86 -9.81
N THR A 167 13.87 -22.95 -8.59
CA THR A 167 14.18 -24.23 -7.91
C THR A 167 13.01 -24.78 -7.08
N ARG A 168 11.99 -23.97 -6.79
CA ARG A 168 10.82 -24.40 -6.02
C ARG A 168 9.81 -25.14 -6.90
N GLN A 169 9.27 -26.23 -6.36
CA GLN A 169 8.19 -27.01 -7.00
C GLN A 169 6.79 -26.54 -6.61
N GLY A 170 6.69 -25.55 -5.73
CA GLY A 170 5.45 -24.96 -5.26
C GLY A 170 5.57 -23.44 -5.17
N ALA A 171 4.46 -22.79 -4.99
CA ALA A 171 4.37 -21.36 -4.75
C ALA A 171 3.56 -21.09 -3.49
N ASP A 172 4.17 -20.37 -2.57
CA ASP A 172 3.44 -19.77 -1.46
C ASP A 172 2.65 -18.60 -2.06
N SER A 173 1.34 -18.72 -2.16
CA SER A 173 0.47 -17.81 -2.90
C SER A 173 -0.76 -17.39 -2.10
N GLY A 174 -0.82 -17.76 -0.83
CA GLY A 174 -1.86 -17.32 0.10
C GLY A 174 -1.75 -15.85 0.48
N PRO A 175 -2.79 -15.25 1.05
CA PRO A 175 -2.77 -13.86 1.49
C PRO A 175 -1.66 -13.54 2.49
N GLU A 176 -1.23 -14.50 3.30
CA GLU A 176 -0.11 -14.38 4.25
C GLU A 176 1.26 -14.31 3.58
N ASP A 177 1.41 -14.87 2.38
CA ASP A 177 2.68 -14.88 1.63
C ASP A 177 2.89 -13.60 0.84
N LEU A 178 1.88 -12.75 0.78
CA LEU A 178 1.93 -11.46 0.14
C LEU A 178 2.89 -10.53 0.89
N TRP A 179 3.83 -9.98 0.17
CA TRP A 179 4.75 -8.99 0.73
C TRP A 179 4.13 -7.61 0.74
N VAL A 180 4.42 -6.90 1.82
CA VAL A 180 3.93 -5.55 2.09
C VAL A 180 5.13 -4.63 2.27
N SER A 181 5.10 -3.48 1.61
CA SER A 181 6.13 -2.47 1.75
C SER A 181 5.51 -1.08 1.82
N SER A 182 5.84 -0.33 2.86
CA SER A 182 5.33 1.02 3.05
C SER A 182 6.34 2.07 2.60
N GLY A 183 5.84 3.21 2.15
CA GLY A 183 6.63 4.33 1.69
C GLY A 183 5.79 5.59 1.53
N ILE A 184 6.27 6.53 0.73
CA ILE A 184 5.56 7.76 0.42
C ILE A 184 5.62 8.06 -1.09
N VAL A 185 4.64 8.81 -1.57
CA VAL A 185 4.67 9.42 -2.90
C VAL A 185 5.75 10.49 -2.95
N ARG A 186 6.68 10.37 -3.90
CA ARG A 186 7.78 11.34 -4.09
C ARG A 186 7.48 12.34 -5.19
N GLU A 187 6.99 11.83 -6.33
CA GLU A 187 6.81 12.65 -7.53
C GLU A 187 5.74 12.05 -8.44
N HIS A 188 5.18 12.87 -9.32
CA HIS A 188 4.36 12.47 -10.45
C HIS A 188 5.11 12.81 -11.73
N LEU A 189 5.39 11.81 -12.55
CA LEU A 189 6.16 11.98 -13.77
C LEU A 189 5.45 11.36 -14.98
N ALA A 190 5.70 11.92 -16.15
CA ALA A 190 5.46 11.24 -17.42
C ALA A 190 6.75 10.54 -17.84
N MET A 191 6.70 9.24 -18.05
CA MET A 191 7.86 8.42 -18.39
C MET A 191 7.98 8.25 -19.92
N HIS A 192 8.90 8.98 -20.55
CA HIS A 192 9.14 8.90 -22.01
C HIS A 192 9.51 7.48 -22.46
N SER A 193 10.31 6.77 -21.67
CA SER A 193 10.67 5.36 -21.96
C SER A 193 9.49 4.40 -21.89
N ALA A 194 8.37 4.83 -21.33
CA ALA A 194 7.13 4.08 -21.20
C ALA A 194 5.97 4.76 -21.97
N GLY A 195 6.23 5.31 -23.15
CA GLY A 195 5.22 5.92 -24.02
C GLY A 195 4.54 7.13 -23.40
N ASP A 196 5.28 7.97 -22.67
CA ASP A 196 4.78 9.13 -21.91
C ASP A 196 3.71 8.77 -20.85
N SER A 197 3.70 7.52 -20.39
CA SER A 197 2.76 7.08 -19.37
C SER A 197 2.96 7.84 -18.06
N ARG A 198 1.86 8.32 -17.48
CA ARG A 198 1.87 9.00 -16.18
C ARG A 198 2.09 8.01 -15.05
N THR A 199 2.98 8.36 -14.14
CA THR A 199 3.42 7.47 -13.07
C THR A 199 3.53 8.19 -11.73
N ILE A 200 3.33 7.46 -10.66
CA ILE A 200 3.73 7.83 -9.30
C ILE A 200 5.11 7.24 -9.04
N ILE A 201 6.05 8.09 -8.63
CA ILE A 201 7.33 7.68 -8.07
C ILE A 201 7.17 7.60 -6.56
N HIS A 202 7.54 6.47 -5.97
CA HIS A 202 7.36 6.21 -4.54
C HIS A 202 8.57 5.51 -3.92
N THR A 203 8.61 5.46 -2.58
CA THR A 203 9.70 4.83 -1.80
C THR A 203 9.31 3.47 -1.21
N ALA A 204 8.07 3.02 -1.39
CA ALA A 204 7.67 1.67 -0.99
C ALA A 204 8.44 0.64 -1.85
N ALA A 205 9.31 -0.14 -1.22
CA ALA A 205 10.22 -1.03 -1.94
C ALA A 205 9.45 -2.15 -2.66
N ILE A 206 9.66 -2.26 -3.97
CA ILE A 206 9.11 -3.36 -4.78
C ILE A 206 10.26 -4.16 -5.41
N ARG A 207 9.94 -5.36 -5.85
CA ARG A 207 10.88 -6.27 -6.51
C ARG A 207 10.17 -7.07 -7.60
N ARG A 208 10.92 -7.90 -8.31
CA ARG A 208 10.36 -8.82 -9.32
C ARG A 208 9.19 -9.60 -8.73
N GLY A 209 8.08 -9.64 -9.46
CA GLY A 209 6.82 -10.25 -9.05
C GLY A 209 5.79 -9.26 -8.52
N PHE A 210 6.19 -8.06 -8.04
CA PHE A 210 5.25 -7.00 -7.65
C PHE A 210 4.54 -6.34 -8.84
N SER A 211 5.05 -6.53 -10.05
CA SER A 211 4.44 -6.00 -11.27
C SER A 211 2.96 -6.35 -11.35
N GLY A 212 2.12 -5.35 -11.53
CA GLY A 212 0.66 -5.46 -11.55
C GLY A 212 -0.02 -5.36 -10.20
N GLY A 213 0.73 -5.37 -9.08
CA GLY A 213 0.19 -5.23 -7.74
C GLY A 213 -0.24 -3.81 -7.40
N PRO A 214 -1.15 -3.64 -6.43
CA PRO A 214 -1.67 -2.34 -6.05
C PRO A 214 -0.67 -1.53 -5.22
N LEU A 215 -0.71 -0.21 -5.38
CA LEU A 215 -0.18 0.78 -4.45
C LEU A 215 -1.37 1.44 -3.76
N LEU A 216 -1.49 1.23 -2.45
CA LEU A 216 -2.63 1.68 -1.65
C LEU A 216 -2.31 2.97 -0.92
N ASP A 217 -3.31 3.82 -0.72
CA ASP A 217 -3.28 4.88 0.30
C ASP A 217 -3.66 4.34 1.69
N SER A 218 -3.65 5.21 2.69
CA SER A 218 -4.00 4.87 4.08
C SER A 218 -5.48 4.50 4.27
N GLN A 219 -6.33 4.72 3.28
CA GLN A 219 -7.75 4.34 3.30
C GLN A 219 -8.02 3.03 2.54
N GLY A 220 -6.97 2.40 2.01
CA GLY A 220 -7.07 1.16 1.26
C GLY A 220 -7.56 1.32 -0.19
N ALA A 221 -7.60 2.55 -0.68
CA ALA A 221 -7.86 2.79 -2.09
C ALA A 221 -6.60 2.54 -2.91
N VAL A 222 -6.75 1.89 -4.06
CA VAL A 222 -5.66 1.76 -5.02
C VAL A 222 -5.45 3.08 -5.72
N VAL A 223 -4.27 3.67 -5.54
CA VAL A 223 -3.88 4.94 -6.13
C VAL A 223 -2.95 4.79 -7.33
N ALA A 224 -2.32 3.62 -7.49
CA ALA A 224 -1.47 3.30 -8.64
C ALA A 224 -1.24 1.79 -8.72
N GLN A 225 -0.70 1.35 -9.86
CA GLN A 225 -0.35 -0.03 -10.14
C GLN A 225 1.16 -0.17 -10.28
N ASN A 226 1.81 -0.96 -9.42
CA ASN A 226 3.26 -1.16 -9.44
C ASN A 226 3.70 -1.76 -10.78
N THR A 227 4.83 -1.30 -11.31
CA THR A 227 5.35 -1.82 -12.57
C THR A 227 6.85 -2.14 -12.52
N TYR A 228 7.73 -1.18 -12.26
CA TYR A 228 9.18 -1.42 -12.21
C TYR A 228 9.90 -0.51 -11.22
N GLY A 229 11.13 -0.89 -10.83
CA GLY A 229 12.05 -0.04 -10.12
C GLY A 229 13.01 0.66 -11.10
N PHE A 230 13.49 1.82 -10.76
CA PHE A 230 14.61 2.42 -11.48
C PHE A 230 15.88 1.63 -11.14
N GLU A 231 16.52 1.05 -12.15
CA GLU A 231 17.91 0.61 -12.04
C GLU A 231 18.83 1.84 -12.16
N ALA A 232 18.54 2.92 -11.44
CA ALA A 232 19.36 4.09 -11.43
C ALA A 232 20.24 4.04 -10.19
N ASP A 233 21.55 3.97 -10.45
CA ASP A 233 22.62 4.24 -9.51
C ASP A 233 22.31 3.95 -8.03
N VAL A 234 23.03 3.04 -7.45
CA VAL A 234 22.88 2.28 -6.17
C VAL A 234 22.47 3.09 -4.91
N SER A 235 22.07 4.34 -5.05
CA SER A 235 21.81 5.25 -3.93
C SER A 235 20.37 5.76 -3.77
N THR A 236 19.48 5.51 -4.72
CA THR A 236 18.08 5.98 -4.61
C THR A 236 17.10 4.83 -4.81
N GLU A 237 16.53 4.36 -3.70
CA GLU A 237 15.44 3.40 -3.68
C GLU A 237 14.14 4.09 -4.14
N LEU A 238 14.00 4.31 -5.44
CA LEU A 238 12.81 4.85 -6.06
C LEU A 238 12.17 3.82 -6.97
N PHE A 239 10.86 3.71 -6.87
CA PHE A 239 10.05 2.76 -7.59
C PHE A 239 8.93 3.47 -8.34
N CYS A 240 8.43 2.81 -9.38
CA CYS A 240 7.49 3.38 -10.31
C CYS A 240 6.17 2.61 -10.31
N ALA A 241 5.07 3.31 -10.20
CA ALA A 241 3.74 2.77 -10.35
C ALA A 241 2.94 3.59 -11.37
N LEU A 242 2.25 2.92 -12.27
CA LEU A 242 1.38 3.54 -13.27
C LEU A 242 0.15 4.14 -12.61
N TYR A 243 -0.33 5.26 -13.13
CA TYR A 243 -1.58 5.84 -12.69
C TYR A 243 -2.71 4.83 -12.81
N ILE A 244 -3.53 4.71 -11.74
CA ILE A 244 -4.69 3.81 -11.73
C ILE A 244 -5.75 4.26 -12.74
N ASP A 245 -5.72 5.51 -13.13
CA ASP A 245 -6.60 6.11 -14.14
C ASP A 245 -6.62 5.29 -15.45
N TYR A 246 -5.51 4.69 -15.85
CA TYR A 246 -5.47 3.81 -17.02
C TYR A 246 -6.28 2.52 -16.82
N GLY A 247 -6.26 1.97 -15.62
CA GLY A 247 -7.11 0.82 -15.28
C GLY A 247 -8.60 1.19 -15.26
N MET A 248 -8.93 2.36 -14.71
CA MET A 248 -10.30 2.90 -14.74
C MET A 248 -10.78 3.08 -16.18
N GLU A 249 -9.93 3.62 -17.07
CA GLU A 249 -10.28 3.79 -18.48
C GLU A 249 -10.58 2.44 -19.16
N LEU A 250 -9.84 1.38 -18.85
CA LEU A 250 -10.14 0.04 -19.39
C LEU A 250 -11.47 -0.51 -18.85
N LEU A 251 -11.77 -0.29 -17.57
CA LEU A 251 -13.06 -0.67 -16.97
C LEU A 251 -14.21 0.08 -17.63
N ASP A 252 -14.08 1.39 -17.83
CA ASP A 252 -15.07 2.23 -18.51
C ASP A 252 -15.31 1.77 -19.95
N ARG A 253 -14.25 1.45 -20.69
CA ARG A 253 -14.34 0.94 -22.10
C ARG A 253 -15.11 -0.37 -22.20
N LEU A 254 -15.08 -1.20 -21.15
CA LEU A 254 -15.82 -2.46 -21.09
C LEU A 254 -17.17 -2.33 -20.37
N ASN A 255 -17.55 -1.13 -19.91
CA ASN A 255 -18.72 -0.87 -19.07
C ASN A 255 -18.76 -1.77 -17.82
N LEU A 256 -17.62 -2.05 -17.22
CA LEU A 256 -17.50 -2.81 -15.98
C LEU A 256 -17.64 -1.87 -14.78
N PRO A 257 -18.53 -2.16 -13.83
CA PRO A 257 -18.74 -1.30 -12.67
C PRO A 257 -17.53 -1.39 -11.72
N TYR A 258 -17.17 -0.27 -11.08
CA TYR A 258 -16.17 -0.21 -10.03
C TYR A 258 -16.47 0.91 -9.05
N THR A 259 -15.89 0.82 -7.84
CA THR A 259 -15.97 1.91 -6.86
C THR A 259 -14.84 2.88 -7.07
N ARG A 260 -15.21 4.12 -7.40
CA ARG A 260 -14.30 5.27 -7.49
C ARG A 260 -14.43 6.13 -6.24
N LEU A 261 -13.31 6.55 -5.67
CA LEU A 261 -13.24 7.51 -4.56
C LEU A 261 -12.63 8.81 -5.09
N ASP A 262 -13.40 9.90 -5.03
CA ASP A 262 -13.03 11.20 -5.64
C ASP A 262 -12.32 12.14 -4.65
N SER A 263 -12.30 11.82 -3.35
CA SER A 263 -11.58 12.61 -2.35
C SER A 263 -10.93 11.71 -1.29
N SER A 264 -9.92 12.25 -0.59
CA SER A 264 -9.29 11.55 0.54
C SER A 264 -10.21 11.44 1.77
N GLU A 265 -11.36 12.12 1.76
CA GLU A 265 -12.36 12.08 2.82
C GLU A 265 -13.38 10.94 2.60
N ASP A 266 -13.48 10.41 1.37
CA ASP A 266 -14.36 9.30 1.05
C ASP A 266 -13.83 7.99 1.65
N THR A 267 -14.34 7.64 2.83
CA THR A 267 -14.01 6.37 3.47
C THR A 267 -14.95 5.28 2.96
N PRO A 268 -14.45 4.19 2.37
CA PRO A 268 -15.27 3.09 1.92
C PRO A 268 -16.14 2.55 3.05
N SER A 269 -17.41 2.25 2.76
CA SER A 269 -18.39 1.81 3.79
C SER A 269 -17.96 0.55 4.55
N TRP A 270 -17.21 -0.35 3.91
CA TRP A 270 -16.64 -1.55 4.53
C TRP A 270 -15.53 -1.20 5.54
N PHE A 271 -14.79 -0.12 5.29
CA PHE A 271 -13.74 0.38 6.18
C PHE A 271 -14.34 1.10 7.40
N ALA A 272 -15.42 1.85 7.20
CA ALA A 272 -16.17 2.45 8.31
C ALA A 272 -16.68 1.39 9.30
N GLY A 273 -17.10 0.23 8.82
CA GLY A 273 -17.51 -0.91 9.67
C GLY A 273 -16.34 -1.46 10.51
N LEU A 274 -15.13 -1.44 10.00
CA LEU A 274 -13.90 -1.90 10.70
C LEU A 274 -13.51 -0.94 11.83
N LEU A 275 -13.58 0.37 11.59
CA LEU A 275 -13.30 1.40 12.60
C LEU A 275 -14.33 1.39 13.74
N HIS A 276 -15.56 0.98 13.47
CA HIS A 276 -16.66 0.91 14.45
C HIS A 276 -16.76 -0.45 15.16
N GLY A 277 -16.07 -1.48 14.65
CA GLY A 277 -16.10 -2.86 15.18
C GLY A 277 -15.34 -3.08 16.49
N HIS A 278 -14.46 -2.19 16.89
CA HIS A 278 -13.78 -2.22 18.18
C HIS A 278 -14.44 -1.26 19.18
N GLY A 279 -15.64 -1.58 19.59
CA GLY A 279 -16.33 -1.42 20.86
C GLY A 279 -16.04 -0.24 21.79
N LEU A 280 -15.65 0.94 21.32
CA LEU A 280 -15.78 2.15 22.09
C LEU A 280 -17.06 2.88 21.67
N PRO A 281 -18.01 3.13 22.59
CA PRO A 281 -19.21 3.90 22.28
C PRO A 281 -18.80 5.29 21.73
N PRO A 282 -19.55 5.85 20.78
CA PRO A 282 -19.20 7.12 20.11
C PRO A 282 -18.88 8.30 21.05
N GLY A 283 -19.32 8.24 22.31
CA GLY A 283 -19.00 9.21 23.34
C GLY A 283 -17.63 9.03 24.02
N ALA A 284 -17.03 7.83 23.98
CA ALA A 284 -15.81 7.55 24.73
C ALA A 284 -14.55 8.15 24.05
N ALA A 285 -14.54 8.21 22.72
CA ALA A 285 -13.45 8.82 21.96
C ALA A 285 -13.38 10.34 22.20
N TRP A 286 -14.52 11.00 22.27
CA TRP A 286 -14.60 12.43 22.59
C TRP A 286 -14.24 12.73 24.03
N THR A 287 -14.60 11.83 25.00
CA THR A 287 -14.23 11.98 26.40
C THR A 287 -12.72 11.85 26.63
N LEU A 288 -12.04 10.95 25.92
CA LEU A 288 -10.58 10.82 25.99
C LEU A 288 -9.88 12.05 25.37
N LEU A 289 -10.34 12.54 24.22
CA LEU A 289 -9.81 13.75 23.59
C LEU A 289 -10.00 15.01 24.45
N ILE A 290 -11.13 15.13 25.15
CA ILE A 290 -11.40 16.26 26.05
C ILE A 290 -10.54 16.14 27.33
N LEU A 291 -10.28 14.94 27.83
CA LEU A 291 -9.42 14.72 28.98
C LEU A 291 -7.95 15.04 28.67
N ASP A 292 -7.46 14.65 27.48
CA ASP A 292 -6.11 14.98 27.04
C ASP A 292 -5.93 16.48 26.79
N ALA A 293 -6.89 17.14 26.14
CA ALA A 293 -6.87 18.60 25.98
C ALA A 293 -6.94 19.33 27.32
N GLY A 294 -7.73 18.83 28.26
CA GLY A 294 -7.81 19.36 29.62
C GLY A 294 -6.51 19.22 30.43
N ALA A 295 -5.83 18.08 30.31
CA ALA A 295 -4.53 17.83 30.92
C ALA A 295 -3.44 18.77 30.39
N ILE A 296 -3.39 18.97 29.06
CA ILE A 296 -2.44 19.88 28.40
C ILE A 296 -2.69 21.33 28.88
N LEU A 297 -3.96 21.75 29.00
CA LEU A 297 -4.32 23.08 29.46
C LEU A 297 -3.93 23.34 30.91
N LEU A 298 -4.11 22.33 31.79
CA LEU A 298 -3.72 22.40 33.20
C LEU A 298 -2.22 22.48 33.39
N VAL A 299 -1.44 21.70 32.61
CA VAL A 299 0.03 21.78 32.60
C VAL A 299 0.51 23.14 32.09
N GLY A 300 -0.10 23.66 31.02
CA GLY A 300 0.21 24.98 30.49
C GLY A 300 -0.05 26.10 31.48
N LEU A 301 -1.18 26.09 32.17
CA LEU A 301 -1.54 27.05 33.24
C LEU A 301 -0.61 26.95 34.47
N GLY A 302 -0.20 25.71 34.81
CA GLY A 302 0.76 25.47 35.89
C GLY A 302 2.14 26.07 35.57
N LEU A 303 2.64 25.86 34.40
CA LEU A 303 3.91 26.43 33.92
C LEU A 303 3.87 27.96 33.82
N PHE A 304 2.76 28.53 33.36
CA PHE A 304 2.56 29.97 33.29
C PHE A 304 2.53 30.64 34.66
N LYS A 305 1.90 30.02 35.66
CA LYS A 305 1.92 30.48 37.05
C LYS A 305 3.31 30.38 37.68
N ALA A 306 4.06 29.30 37.39
CA ALA A 306 5.42 29.13 37.89
C ALA A 306 6.38 30.16 37.27
N ALA A 307 6.24 30.47 35.99
CA ALA A 307 7.06 31.48 35.30
C ALA A 307 6.84 32.89 35.85
N ARG A 308 5.63 33.23 36.32
CA ARG A 308 5.33 34.53 36.94
C ARG A 308 5.89 34.72 38.37
N GLN A 309 6.34 33.66 39.03
CA GLN A 309 6.89 33.70 40.36
C GLN A 309 8.43 33.76 40.43
N LEU A 310 9.08 33.73 39.30
CA LEU A 310 10.54 33.87 39.22
C LEU A 310 10.91 35.37 39.28
N PRO A 311 11.72 35.81 40.29
CA PRO A 311 12.16 37.19 40.38
C PRO A 311 13.08 37.51 39.23
N VAL A 312 12.72 38.50 38.44
CA VAL A 312 13.57 39.03 37.38
C VAL A 312 14.76 39.76 38.04
N LYS A 313 15.94 39.17 38.04
CA LYS A 313 17.18 39.79 38.46
C LYS A 313 17.66 40.69 37.32
N ILE A 314 17.40 42.00 37.44
CA ILE A 314 17.96 43.02 36.54
C ILE A 314 19.45 43.16 36.90
N PRO A 315 20.41 43.02 35.98
CA PRO A 315 21.81 43.33 36.22
C PRO A 315 21.96 44.85 36.35
N GLY A 316 22.37 45.28 37.53
CA GLY A 316 22.67 46.69 37.78
C GLY A 316 23.81 47.22 36.90
N GLY A 317 23.58 48.30 36.21
CA GLY A 317 24.58 49.03 35.45
C GLY A 317 25.61 49.67 36.37
N GLY A 318 26.82 49.15 36.38
CA GLY A 318 27.99 49.75 37.01
C GLY A 318 28.64 50.74 36.05
N ASN A 319 28.35 51.99 36.26
CA ASN A 319 29.09 53.13 35.66
C ASN A 319 30.43 53.28 36.38
N LYS A 320 31.56 53.14 35.74
CA LYS A 320 32.86 53.67 36.18
C LYS A 320 33.50 54.42 35.04
N GLY A 321 33.44 55.75 35.18
CA GLY A 321 34.26 56.66 34.42
C GLY A 321 35.72 56.65 34.89
N GLY A 322 36.61 57.09 34.03
CA GLY A 322 38.02 57.32 34.23
C GLY A 322 38.65 57.39 32.85
N GLY A 323 38.97 58.48 32.28
CA GLY A 323 39.94 59.53 32.60
C GLY A 323 41.20 59.26 31.80
N ILE A 324 41.35 60.09 30.79
CA ILE A 324 42.55 60.19 29.90
C ILE A 324 43.66 60.89 30.66
N PRO A 325 44.97 60.68 30.38
CA PRO A 325 45.59 61.48 29.32
C PRO A 325 46.08 60.64 28.13
#